data_889dff86a4e53a4996598a8f1aaed186
#
_entry.id   889dff86a4e53a4996598a8f1aaed186
#
_cell.length_a   1.000
_cell.length_b   1.000
_cell.length_c   1.000
_cell.angle_alpha   90.00
_cell.angle_beta   90.00
_cell.angle_gamma   90.00
#
_symmetry.space_group_name_H-M   'P 1'
#
loop_
_entity.id
_entity.type
_entity.pdbx_description
1 polymer ?
#
loop_
_entity_poly.entity_id
_entity_poly.type
_entity_poly.pdbx_seq_one_letter_code
_entity_poly.pdbx_strand_id
1 'polypeptide(L)'
;MNNNIIIFGYGTGISKAVAHKFGKEGYKIGLVARNAEKLEKAILELKTQGIEAYAFTSDLAVLEDIPNLVKCIKDQFGEIKNIHWNAFHDIEGNILKTPSLELTKSFHIRVSSYIATVQACLGDLEKNHGSILSTNGIFAFDAVGIDLVAKEYSSLATTAAAQYKATNLLAHSLADSNVYVSQVIVNGFVDGTPEAKDKTYTVHPETIAEQFWYLHQHKQETVSLCGEAIQAA
;
A
#
# COMPACT_ATOMS: atom_id res chain seq x y z
N MET A 1 12.88 14.35 16.10
CA MET A 1 13.27 13.09 15.40
C MET A 1 12.86 13.20 13.96
N ASN A 2 13.72 12.79 13.03
CA ASN A 2 13.45 12.94 11.58
C ASN A 2 12.67 11.70 11.09
N ASN A 3 11.36 11.61 11.39
CA ASN A 3 10.52 10.50 10.96
C ASN A 3 10.12 10.66 9.49
N ASN A 4 10.08 9.57 8.75
CA ASN A 4 9.60 9.54 7.38
C ASN A 4 8.74 8.31 7.10
N ILE A 5 7.92 8.42 6.07
CA ILE A 5 7.21 7.30 5.46
C ILE A 5 7.28 7.40 3.94
N ILE A 6 7.62 6.29 3.30
CA ILE A 6 7.65 6.20 1.84
C ILE A 6 6.41 5.45 1.37
N ILE A 7 5.62 6.11 0.53
CA ILE A 7 4.34 5.61 0.01
C ILE A 7 4.54 5.11 -1.41
N PHE A 8 4.56 3.81 -1.58
CA PHE A 8 4.69 3.14 -2.88
C PHE A 8 3.30 2.92 -3.49
N GLY A 9 3.08 3.44 -4.68
CA GLY A 9 1.78 3.44 -5.35
C GLY A 9 0.90 4.62 -4.95
N TYR A 10 1.41 5.84 -5.12
CA TYR A 10 0.64 7.04 -4.84
C TYR A 10 -0.48 7.25 -5.87
N GLY A 11 -1.69 7.51 -5.34
CA GLY A 11 -2.90 7.85 -6.08
C GLY A 11 -3.82 8.77 -5.27
N THR A 12 -4.95 9.13 -5.83
CA THR A 12 -5.87 10.15 -5.27
C THR A 12 -6.75 9.67 -4.10
N GLY A 13 -6.80 8.36 -3.86
CA GLY A 13 -7.58 7.77 -2.76
C GLY A 13 -6.74 7.57 -1.48
N ILE A 14 -6.61 6.33 -1.06
CA ILE A 14 -6.00 5.92 0.23
C ILE A 14 -4.60 6.52 0.44
N SER A 15 -3.72 6.39 -0.55
CA SER A 15 -2.33 6.87 -0.41
C SER A 15 -2.23 8.39 -0.29
N LYS A 16 -3.16 9.15 -0.89
CA LYS A 16 -3.26 10.59 -0.65
C LYS A 16 -3.65 10.88 0.81
N ALA A 17 -4.67 10.22 1.33
CA ALA A 17 -5.11 10.38 2.71
C ALA A 17 -4.03 9.97 3.73
N VAL A 18 -3.30 8.87 3.46
CA VAL A 18 -2.16 8.45 4.29
C VAL A 18 -1.04 9.49 4.27
N ALA A 19 -0.71 10.06 3.10
CA ALA A 19 0.29 11.13 2.99
C ALA A 19 -0.08 12.36 3.84
N HIS A 20 -1.34 12.78 3.78
CA HIS A 20 -1.84 13.90 4.59
C HIS A 20 -1.85 13.58 6.07
N LYS A 21 -2.32 12.39 6.48
CA LYS A 21 -2.38 11.99 7.88
C LYS A 21 -0.99 11.96 8.50
N PHE A 22 -0.07 11.20 7.93
CA PHE A 22 1.30 11.09 8.46
C PHE A 22 2.05 12.44 8.38
N GLY A 23 1.83 13.21 7.31
CA GLY A 23 2.42 14.54 7.18
C GLY A 23 1.98 15.51 8.26
N LYS A 24 0.69 15.53 8.62
CA LYS A 24 0.16 16.34 9.75
C LYS A 24 0.71 15.93 11.11
N GLU A 25 1.10 14.66 11.24
CA GLU A 25 1.78 14.12 12.42
C GLU A 25 3.30 14.34 12.41
N GLY A 26 3.80 15.17 11.47
CA GLY A 26 5.20 15.60 11.42
C GLY A 26 6.15 14.67 10.70
N TYR A 27 5.63 13.71 9.90
CA TYR A 27 6.47 12.84 9.07
C TYR A 27 6.84 13.52 7.75
N LYS A 28 8.08 13.32 7.31
CA LYS A 28 8.47 13.62 5.93
C LYS A 28 7.91 12.55 5.01
N ILE A 29 7.36 12.93 3.87
CA ILE A 29 6.62 12.06 2.96
C ILE A 29 7.41 11.83 1.68
N GLY A 30 7.68 10.55 1.35
CA GLY A 30 8.14 10.14 0.03
C GLY A 30 6.97 9.56 -0.77
N LEU A 31 6.74 10.06 -1.99
CA LEU A 31 5.68 9.57 -2.88
C LEU A 31 6.29 8.87 -4.09
N VAL A 32 5.91 7.61 -4.32
CA VAL A 32 6.35 6.82 -5.47
C VAL A 32 5.17 6.52 -6.39
N ALA A 33 5.25 6.92 -7.66
CA ALA A 33 4.28 6.58 -8.70
C ALA A 33 4.88 6.74 -10.10
N ARG A 34 4.15 6.29 -11.14
CA ARG A 34 4.59 6.35 -12.54
C ARG A 34 4.46 7.74 -13.17
N ASN A 35 3.49 8.53 -12.73
CA ASN A 35 3.16 9.80 -13.37
C ASN A 35 3.81 10.96 -12.62
N ALA A 36 4.86 11.55 -13.21
CA ALA A 36 5.62 12.65 -12.65
C ALA A 36 4.74 13.91 -12.41
N GLU A 37 3.87 14.28 -13.35
CA GLU A 37 3.03 15.47 -13.22
C GLU A 37 2.03 15.36 -12.05
N LYS A 38 1.46 14.16 -11.85
CA LYS A 38 0.58 13.90 -10.70
C LYS A 38 1.34 13.97 -9.38
N LEU A 39 2.58 13.46 -9.36
CA LEU A 39 3.44 13.55 -8.18
C LEU A 39 3.80 15.00 -7.86
N GLU A 40 4.19 15.80 -8.85
CA GLU A 40 4.53 17.22 -8.65
C GLU A 40 3.35 18.02 -8.07
N LYS A 41 2.14 17.80 -8.60
CA LYS A 41 0.92 18.42 -8.06
C LYS A 41 0.68 18.01 -6.61
N ALA A 42 0.85 16.72 -6.30
CA ALA A 42 0.70 16.21 -4.94
C ALA A 42 1.73 16.80 -3.97
N ILE A 43 2.98 16.92 -4.39
CA ILE A 43 4.04 17.54 -3.58
C ILE A 43 3.71 19.02 -3.32
N LEU A 44 3.23 19.73 -4.32
CA LEU A 44 2.84 21.12 -4.15
C LEU A 44 1.68 21.27 -3.15
N GLU A 45 0.66 20.41 -3.27
CA GLU A 45 -0.47 20.38 -2.33
C GLU A 45 -0.02 20.11 -0.89
N LEU A 46 0.84 19.11 -0.66
CA LEU A 46 1.38 18.80 0.66
C LEU A 46 2.20 19.97 1.22
N LYS A 47 3.04 20.60 0.41
CA LYS A 47 3.86 21.76 0.80
C LYS A 47 3.01 22.96 1.20
N THR A 48 1.88 23.24 0.51
CA THR A 48 0.97 24.33 0.93
C THR A 48 0.36 24.11 2.31
N GLN A 49 0.34 22.85 2.79
CA GLN A 49 -0.11 22.48 4.13
C GLN A 49 1.04 22.38 5.15
N GLY A 50 2.24 22.79 4.77
CA GLY A 50 3.42 22.73 5.65
C GLY A 50 4.04 21.35 5.79
N ILE A 51 3.66 20.39 4.92
CA ILE A 51 4.15 19.01 4.92
C ILE A 51 5.38 18.91 4.02
N GLU A 52 6.50 18.45 4.56
CA GLU A 52 7.72 18.18 3.80
C GLU A 52 7.53 16.90 2.98
N ALA A 53 7.60 17.02 1.64
CA ALA A 53 7.31 15.89 0.74
C ALA A 53 8.21 15.90 -0.49
N TYR A 54 8.52 14.69 -1.00
CA TYR A 54 9.41 14.43 -2.14
C TYR A 54 8.80 13.39 -3.07
N ALA A 55 9.04 13.54 -4.38
CA ALA A 55 8.52 12.69 -5.44
C ALA A 55 9.60 11.79 -6.03
N PHE A 56 9.25 10.54 -6.29
CA PHE A 56 10.10 9.56 -6.96
C PHE A 56 9.29 8.88 -8.07
N THR A 57 9.65 9.16 -9.31
CA THR A 57 8.97 8.55 -10.47
C THR A 57 9.56 7.17 -10.74
N SER A 58 8.72 6.13 -10.68
CA SER A 58 9.12 4.76 -10.96
C SER A 58 7.93 3.89 -11.36
N ASP A 59 8.16 2.91 -12.23
CA ASP A 59 7.20 1.84 -12.50
C ASP A 59 7.52 0.62 -11.62
N LEU A 60 6.68 0.39 -10.63
CA LEU A 60 6.85 -0.73 -9.69
C LEU A 60 6.59 -2.11 -10.32
N ALA A 61 6.22 -2.18 -11.62
CA ALA A 61 6.19 -3.43 -12.37
C ALA A 61 7.58 -3.86 -12.88
N VAL A 62 8.56 -2.95 -12.87
CA VAL A 62 9.94 -3.20 -13.30
C VAL A 62 10.79 -3.51 -12.08
N LEU A 63 10.97 -4.81 -11.80
CA LEU A 63 11.62 -5.29 -10.58
C LEU A 63 13.09 -4.82 -10.49
N GLU A 64 13.76 -4.75 -11.63
CA GLU A 64 15.16 -4.38 -11.77
C GLU A 64 15.43 -2.94 -11.32
N ASP A 65 14.42 -2.07 -11.36
CA ASP A 65 14.56 -0.65 -10.98
C ASP A 65 14.45 -0.44 -9.46
N ILE A 66 13.95 -1.40 -8.70
CA ILE A 66 13.71 -1.26 -7.25
C ILE A 66 15.00 -0.88 -6.48
N PRO A 67 16.17 -1.50 -6.71
CA PRO A 67 17.38 -1.11 -5.99
C PRO A 67 17.79 0.35 -6.24
N ASN A 68 17.68 0.82 -7.49
CA ASN A 68 18.00 2.21 -7.83
C ASN A 68 16.98 3.18 -7.23
N LEU A 69 15.70 2.86 -7.26
CA LEU A 69 14.64 3.64 -6.62
C LEU A 69 14.91 3.79 -5.12
N VAL A 70 15.16 2.69 -4.42
CA VAL A 70 15.46 2.71 -2.98
C VAL A 70 16.73 3.52 -2.70
N LYS A 71 17.77 3.41 -3.53
CA LYS A 71 18.96 4.23 -3.41
C LYS A 71 18.64 5.73 -3.53
N CYS A 72 17.89 6.17 -4.55
CA CYS A 72 17.48 7.56 -4.71
C CYS A 72 16.67 8.08 -3.51
N ILE A 73 15.78 7.23 -2.94
CA ILE A 73 15.04 7.57 -1.74
C ILE A 73 15.99 7.76 -0.55
N LYS A 74 16.95 6.86 -0.36
CA LYS A 74 17.95 6.97 0.72
C LYS A 74 18.86 8.20 0.55
N ASP A 75 19.25 8.54 -0.66
CA ASP A 75 20.03 9.76 -0.94
C ASP A 75 19.27 11.03 -0.48
N GLN A 76 17.93 11.02 -0.52
CA GLN A 76 17.09 12.15 -0.11
C GLN A 76 16.75 12.13 1.40
N PHE A 77 16.48 10.98 1.98
CA PHE A 77 15.97 10.84 3.35
C PHE A 77 17.05 10.41 4.36
N GLY A 78 18.18 9.90 3.89
CA GLY A 78 19.21 9.22 4.69
C GLY A 78 18.84 7.77 4.94
N GLU A 79 17.80 7.55 5.72
CA GLU A 79 17.30 6.22 6.08
C GLU A 79 15.81 6.14 5.81
N ILE A 80 15.32 4.96 5.41
CA ILE A 80 13.89 4.69 5.23
C ILE A 80 13.35 4.07 6.53
N LYS A 81 12.52 4.82 7.24
CA LYS A 81 12.02 4.39 8.55
C LYS A 81 10.69 3.66 8.47
N ASN A 82 9.83 4.05 7.53
CA ASN A 82 8.52 3.44 7.38
C ASN A 82 8.15 3.30 5.91
N ILE A 83 7.42 2.24 5.59
CA ILE A 83 6.90 1.94 4.25
C ILE A 83 5.38 1.84 4.31
N HIS A 84 4.70 2.46 3.35
CA HIS A 84 3.32 2.17 3.04
C HIS A 84 3.23 1.64 1.61
N TRP A 85 2.82 0.37 1.46
CA TRP A 85 2.63 -0.27 0.17
C TRP A 85 1.15 -0.23 -0.22
N ASN A 86 0.83 0.60 -1.21
CA ASN A 86 -0.52 0.76 -1.77
C ASN A 86 -0.54 0.49 -3.29
N ALA A 87 0.58 0.01 -3.84
CA ALA A 87 0.68 -0.26 -5.26
C ALA A 87 -0.05 -1.57 -5.63
N PHE A 88 -0.87 -1.48 -6.66
CA PHE A 88 -1.47 -2.62 -7.31
C PHE A 88 -1.65 -2.34 -8.80
N HIS A 89 -1.86 -3.38 -9.57
CA HIS A 89 -2.29 -3.29 -10.94
C HIS A 89 -3.77 -3.66 -10.99
N ASP A 90 -4.58 -2.72 -11.44
CA ASP A 90 -6.00 -2.96 -11.63
C ASP A 90 -6.19 -3.91 -12.83
N ILE A 91 -6.86 -5.03 -12.58
CA ILE A 91 -7.13 -6.06 -13.57
C ILE A 91 -8.64 -6.24 -13.62
N GLU A 92 -9.24 -5.86 -14.73
CA GLU A 92 -10.65 -6.11 -14.97
C GLU A 92 -10.91 -7.58 -15.35
N GLY A 93 -12.05 -8.08 -14.94
CA GLY A 93 -12.58 -9.37 -15.35
C GLY A 93 -12.09 -10.56 -14.51
N ASN A 94 -12.48 -11.74 -14.98
CA ASN A 94 -12.22 -12.98 -14.28
C ASN A 94 -10.99 -13.72 -14.84
N ILE A 95 -10.46 -14.61 -14.04
CA ILE A 95 -9.21 -15.36 -14.29
C ILE A 95 -9.22 -16.17 -15.59
N LEU A 96 -10.40 -16.55 -16.11
CA LEU A 96 -10.52 -17.30 -17.35
C LEU A 96 -10.34 -16.42 -18.61
N LYS A 97 -10.44 -15.10 -18.46
CA LYS A 97 -10.39 -14.14 -19.58
C LYS A 97 -9.18 -13.19 -19.50
N THR A 98 -8.62 -13.01 -18.33
CA THR A 98 -7.46 -12.12 -18.14
C THR A 98 -6.23 -12.65 -18.87
N PRO A 99 -5.59 -11.85 -19.74
CA PRO A 99 -4.33 -12.23 -20.35
C PRO A 99 -3.27 -12.55 -19.28
N SER A 100 -2.53 -13.65 -19.47
CA SER A 100 -1.52 -14.08 -18.48
C SER A 100 -0.44 -13.02 -18.21
N LEU A 101 -0.14 -12.17 -19.19
CA LEU A 101 0.82 -11.06 -19.02
C LEU A 101 0.32 -10.02 -18.01
N GLU A 102 -0.97 -9.67 -18.02
CA GLU A 102 -1.57 -8.74 -17.06
C GLU A 102 -1.57 -9.34 -15.64
N LEU A 103 -1.84 -10.64 -15.55
CA LEU A 103 -1.75 -11.36 -14.28
C LEU A 103 -0.32 -11.37 -13.73
N THR A 104 0.68 -11.66 -14.58
CA THR A 104 2.11 -11.61 -14.23
C THR A 104 2.50 -10.24 -13.71
N LYS A 105 2.08 -9.17 -14.39
CA LYS A 105 2.35 -7.79 -13.98
C LYS A 105 1.76 -7.46 -12.61
N SER A 106 0.55 -7.93 -12.33
CA SER A 106 -0.07 -7.75 -11.02
C SER A 106 0.69 -8.50 -9.92
N PHE A 107 1.13 -9.74 -10.15
CA PHE A 107 2.00 -10.47 -9.23
C PHE A 107 3.33 -9.76 -9.00
N HIS A 108 3.95 -9.20 -10.06
CA HIS A 108 5.17 -8.42 -9.91
C HIS A 108 4.96 -7.27 -8.93
N ILE A 109 3.93 -6.44 -9.14
CA ILE A 109 3.69 -5.27 -8.28
C ILE A 109 3.31 -5.69 -6.86
N ARG A 110 2.31 -6.59 -6.72
CA ARG A 110 1.75 -6.95 -5.40
C ARG A 110 2.68 -7.80 -4.54
N VAL A 111 3.55 -8.59 -5.17
CA VAL A 111 4.38 -9.56 -4.44
C VAL A 111 5.86 -9.30 -4.64
N SER A 112 6.37 -9.43 -5.88
CA SER A 112 7.81 -9.41 -6.13
C SER A 112 8.44 -8.07 -5.78
N SER A 113 7.90 -6.96 -6.29
CA SER A 113 8.42 -5.62 -6.04
C SER A 113 8.18 -5.15 -4.60
N TYR A 114 7.07 -5.58 -3.99
CA TYR A 114 6.84 -5.36 -2.56
C TYR A 114 7.92 -6.01 -1.71
N ILE A 115 8.18 -7.31 -1.91
CA ILE A 115 9.22 -8.05 -1.17
C ILE A 115 10.61 -7.46 -1.46
N ALA A 116 10.94 -7.18 -2.73
CA ALA A 116 12.24 -6.59 -3.09
C ALA A 116 12.44 -5.22 -2.42
N THR A 117 11.40 -4.40 -2.33
CA THR A 117 11.46 -3.11 -1.63
C THR A 117 11.71 -3.30 -0.13
N VAL A 118 11.01 -4.23 0.52
CA VAL A 118 11.24 -4.55 1.93
C VAL A 118 12.68 -5.03 2.15
N GLN A 119 13.18 -5.94 1.32
CA GLN A 119 14.56 -6.44 1.39
C GLN A 119 15.60 -5.31 1.25
N ALA A 120 15.41 -4.39 0.30
CA ALA A 120 16.31 -3.27 0.09
C ALA A 120 16.30 -2.23 1.23
N CYS A 121 15.20 -2.16 1.99
CA CYS A 121 15.03 -1.25 3.13
C CYS A 121 15.28 -1.90 4.48
N LEU A 122 15.48 -3.23 4.55
CA LEU A 122 15.41 -4.01 5.78
C LEU A 122 16.35 -3.49 6.88
N GLY A 123 17.62 -3.23 6.56
CA GLY A 123 18.57 -2.74 7.54
C GLY A 123 18.19 -1.37 8.15
N ASP A 124 17.57 -0.49 7.37
CA ASP A 124 17.07 0.80 7.88
C ASP A 124 15.84 0.60 8.76
N LEU A 125 14.93 -0.29 8.35
CA LEU A 125 13.72 -0.62 9.11
C LEU A 125 14.05 -1.23 10.47
N GLU A 126 14.97 -2.19 10.51
CA GLU A 126 15.45 -2.83 11.75
C GLU A 126 16.11 -1.81 12.68
N LYS A 127 17.03 -1.00 12.15
CA LYS A 127 17.74 0.03 12.92
C LYS A 127 16.80 1.07 13.55
N ASN A 128 15.70 1.39 12.88
CA ASN A 128 14.77 2.44 13.30
C ASN A 128 13.50 1.89 13.98
N HIS A 129 13.38 0.58 14.21
CA HIS A 129 12.15 -0.05 14.71
C HIS A 129 10.94 0.35 13.86
N GLY A 130 11.11 0.28 12.54
CA GLY A 130 10.21 0.83 11.54
C GLY A 130 8.89 0.08 11.40
N SER A 131 8.06 0.58 10.48
CA SER A 131 6.78 -0.06 10.14
C SER A 131 6.68 -0.34 8.63
N ILE A 132 6.14 -1.51 8.30
CA ILE A 132 5.71 -1.89 6.96
C ILE A 132 4.18 -1.98 7.00
N LEU A 133 3.52 -1.04 6.36
CA LEU A 133 2.07 -0.95 6.29
C LEU A 133 1.63 -1.24 4.86
N SER A 134 0.69 -2.15 4.64
CA SER A 134 0.20 -2.43 3.30
C SER A 134 -1.32 -2.33 3.18
N THR A 135 -1.80 -1.87 2.02
CA THR A 135 -3.22 -1.86 1.70
C THR A 135 -3.58 -3.12 0.92
N ASN A 136 -4.71 -3.73 1.29
CA ASN A 136 -5.29 -4.81 0.52
C ASN A 136 -6.82 -4.69 0.51
N GLY A 137 -7.50 -5.49 -0.30
CA GLY A 137 -8.96 -5.53 -0.37
C GLY A 137 -9.53 -6.81 0.21
N ILE A 138 -10.83 -6.81 0.51
CA ILE A 138 -11.55 -7.94 1.10
C ILE A 138 -11.45 -9.23 0.26
N PHE A 139 -11.28 -9.12 -1.05
CA PHE A 139 -11.08 -10.26 -1.95
C PHE A 139 -9.77 -11.04 -1.71
N ALA A 140 -8.91 -10.57 -0.80
CA ALA A 140 -7.73 -11.31 -0.35
C ALA A 140 -8.08 -12.48 0.59
N PHE A 141 -9.27 -12.50 1.16
CA PHE A 141 -9.71 -13.55 2.07
C PHE A 141 -10.31 -14.73 1.32
N ASP A 142 -9.97 -15.93 1.79
CA ASP A 142 -10.53 -17.20 1.34
C ASP A 142 -11.77 -17.52 2.19
N ALA A 143 -12.94 -17.15 1.69
CA ALA A 143 -14.22 -17.45 2.33
C ALA A 143 -15.34 -17.54 1.28
N VAL A 144 -16.24 -18.50 1.42
CA VAL A 144 -17.28 -18.79 0.42
C VAL A 144 -18.13 -17.57 0.08
N GLY A 145 -18.53 -16.76 1.06
CA GLY A 145 -19.32 -15.54 0.83
C GLY A 145 -18.55 -14.48 0.03
N ILE A 146 -17.25 -14.39 0.25
CA ILE A 146 -16.37 -13.47 -0.48
C ILE A 146 -16.14 -13.98 -1.91
N ASP A 147 -15.87 -15.26 -2.10
CA ASP A 147 -15.57 -15.87 -3.39
C ASP A 147 -16.75 -15.78 -4.35
N LEU A 148 -17.99 -15.87 -3.85
CA LEU A 148 -19.20 -15.68 -4.65
C LEU A 148 -19.28 -14.29 -5.30
N VAL A 149 -18.75 -13.25 -4.64
CA VAL A 149 -18.65 -11.89 -5.17
C VAL A 149 -17.36 -11.72 -6.00
N ALA A 150 -16.25 -12.23 -5.47
CA ALA A 150 -14.93 -12.09 -6.06
C ALA A 150 -14.75 -12.83 -7.39
N LYS A 151 -15.61 -13.79 -7.75
CA LYS A 151 -15.50 -14.58 -9.01
C LYS A 151 -15.43 -13.69 -10.27
N GLU A 152 -16.10 -12.54 -10.28
CA GLU A 152 -16.07 -11.60 -11.41
C GLU A 152 -14.79 -10.74 -11.41
N TYR A 153 -14.07 -10.70 -10.30
CA TYR A 153 -12.79 -9.99 -10.07
C TYR A 153 -11.67 -10.98 -9.72
N SER A 154 -11.79 -12.24 -10.16
CA SER A 154 -10.94 -13.34 -9.64
C SER A 154 -9.46 -13.18 -9.96
N SER A 155 -9.08 -12.46 -11.01
CA SER A 155 -7.68 -12.11 -11.27
C SER A 155 -7.12 -11.16 -10.22
N LEU A 156 -7.88 -10.13 -9.85
CA LEU A 156 -7.54 -9.20 -8.78
C LEU A 156 -7.49 -9.94 -7.44
N ALA A 157 -8.50 -10.77 -7.14
CA ALA A 157 -8.60 -11.54 -5.91
C ALA A 157 -7.40 -12.47 -5.71
N THR A 158 -7.00 -13.20 -6.75
CA THR A 158 -5.85 -14.11 -6.71
C THR A 158 -4.55 -13.39 -6.33
N THR A 159 -4.29 -12.23 -6.93
CA THR A 159 -3.07 -11.47 -6.63
C THR A 159 -3.16 -10.74 -5.29
N ALA A 160 -4.36 -10.35 -4.86
CA ALA A 160 -4.61 -9.79 -3.52
C ALA A 160 -4.37 -10.84 -2.42
N ALA A 161 -4.83 -12.08 -2.61
CA ALA A 161 -4.57 -13.20 -1.70
C ALA A 161 -3.08 -13.51 -1.57
N ALA A 162 -2.34 -13.45 -2.68
CA ALA A 162 -0.89 -13.63 -2.65
C ALA A 162 -0.17 -12.53 -1.84
N GLN A 163 -0.54 -11.25 -2.02
CA GLN A 163 -0.01 -10.15 -1.22
C GLN A 163 -0.38 -10.29 0.26
N TYR A 164 -1.62 -10.67 0.57
CA TYR A 164 -2.08 -10.93 1.93
C TYR A 164 -1.21 -11.96 2.63
N LYS A 165 -0.97 -13.10 1.95
CA LYS A 165 -0.11 -14.16 2.49
C LYS A 165 1.33 -13.71 2.66
N ALA A 166 1.86 -12.96 1.70
CA ALA A 166 3.23 -12.41 1.77
C ALA A 166 3.39 -11.47 2.96
N THR A 167 2.43 -10.55 3.19
CA THR A 167 2.46 -9.61 4.32
C THR A 167 2.40 -10.35 5.67
N ASN A 168 1.55 -11.36 5.81
CA ASN A 168 1.47 -12.16 7.03
C ASN A 168 2.77 -12.91 7.30
N LEU A 169 3.40 -13.48 6.26
CA LEU A 169 4.70 -14.16 6.42
C LEU A 169 5.83 -13.18 6.74
N LEU A 170 5.83 -11.96 6.17
CA LEU A 170 6.76 -10.91 6.57
C LEU A 170 6.61 -10.55 8.05
N ALA A 171 5.37 -10.42 8.55
CA ALA A 171 5.11 -10.15 9.96
C ALA A 171 5.71 -11.23 10.88
N HIS A 172 5.53 -12.50 10.54
CA HIS A 172 6.14 -13.60 11.29
C HIS A 172 7.67 -13.63 11.18
N SER A 173 8.22 -13.38 9.98
CA SER A 173 9.66 -13.41 9.76
C SER A 173 10.40 -12.26 10.44
N LEU A 174 9.75 -11.14 10.67
CA LEU A 174 10.31 -9.92 11.26
C LEU A 174 9.91 -9.71 12.73
N ALA A 175 9.23 -10.69 13.35
CA ALA A 175 8.75 -10.57 14.73
C ALA A 175 9.87 -10.26 15.74
N ASP A 176 11.06 -10.87 15.55
CA ASP A 176 12.20 -10.71 16.44
C ASP A 176 13.12 -9.54 16.05
N SER A 177 12.86 -8.87 14.91
CA SER A 177 13.71 -7.77 14.41
C SER A 177 13.22 -6.38 14.78
N ASN A 178 12.18 -6.27 15.61
CA ASN A 178 11.52 -5.03 16.00
C ASN A 178 10.92 -4.21 14.81
N VAL A 179 10.71 -4.84 13.67
CA VAL A 179 10.01 -4.23 12.54
C VAL A 179 8.53 -4.60 12.62
N TYR A 180 7.68 -3.60 12.72
CA TYR A 180 6.24 -3.83 12.74
C TYR A 180 5.70 -4.00 11.32
N VAL A 181 4.92 -5.06 11.08
CA VAL A 181 4.29 -5.33 9.79
C VAL A 181 2.79 -5.47 9.98
N SER A 182 2.02 -4.68 9.23
CA SER A 182 0.56 -4.74 9.26
C SER A 182 -0.07 -4.44 7.91
N GLN A 183 -1.31 -4.85 7.75
CA GLN A 183 -2.13 -4.53 6.59
C GLN A 183 -3.55 -4.13 6.96
N VAL A 184 -4.08 -3.14 6.24
CA VAL A 184 -5.50 -2.80 6.29
C VAL A 184 -6.19 -3.47 5.10
N ILE A 185 -7.22 -4.26 5.43
CA ILE A 185 -8.10 -4.89 4.46
C ILE A 185 -9.32 -3.99 4.27
N VAL A 186 -9.42 -3.38 3.11
CA VAL A 186 -10.55 -2.50 2.77
C VAL A 186 -11.72 -3.34 2.30
N ASN A 187 -12.83 -3.28 3.04
CA ASN A 187 -14.07 -3.96 2.73
C ASN A 187 -15.13 -2.96 2.23
N GLY A 188 -14.93 -2.49 1.01
CA GLY A 188 -15.77 -1.50 0.33
C GLY A 188 -15.03 -0.79 -0.80
N PHE A 189 -15.76 0.01 -1.55
CA PHE A 189 -15.16 0.91 -2.55
C PHE A 189 -14.65 2.18 -1.86
N VAL A 190 -13.54 2.72 -2.34
CA VAL A 190 -12.92 3.90 -1.72
C VAL A 190 -13.53 5.16 -2.30
N ASP A 191 -14.14 5.99 -1.47
CA ASP A 191 -14.75 7.25 -1.89
C ASP A 191 -13.80 8.15 -2.69
N GLY A 192 -14.34 8.80 -3.71
CA GLY A 192 -13.56 9.69 -4.57
C GLY A 192 -12.71 8.99 -5.63
N THR A 193 -12.77 7.65 -5.70
CA THR A 193 -12.15 6.90 -6.80
C THR A 193 -13.16 6.59 -7.92
N PRO A 194 -12.70 6.39 -9.16
CA PRO A 194 -13.58 6.02 -10.27
C PRO A 194 -14.42 4.76 -9.99
N GLU A 195 -13.84 3.79 -9.28
CA GLU A 195 -14.45 2.50 -8.95
C GLU A 195 -15.61 2.64 -7.95
N ALA A 196 -15.62 3.71 -7.15
CA ALA A 196 -16.68 3.99 -6.18
C ALA A 196 -17.91 4.65 -6.79
N LYS A 197 -17.82 5.08 -8.06
CA LYS A 197 -18.95 5.76 -8.74
C LYS A 197 -20.17 4.85 -8.75
N ASP A 198 -21.31 5.41 -8.28
CA ASP A 198 -22.60 4.72 -8.21
C ASP A 198 -22.62 3.48 -7.29
N LYS A 199 -21.66 3.36 -6.34
CA LYS A 199 -21.59 2.29 -5.35
C LYS A 199 -22.22 2.72 -4.02
N THR A 200 -22.89 1.77 -3.37
CA THR A 200 -23.58 1.99 -2.08
C THR A 200 -22.71 1.75 -0.85
N TYR A 201 -21.67 0.92 -0.99
CA TYR A 201 -20.78 0.57 0.12
C TYR A 201 -19.41 1.19 -0.12
N THR A 202 -19.24 2.40 0.37
CA THR A 202 -17.99 3.14 0.24
C THR A 202 -17.31 3.33 1.60
N VAL A 203 -16.00 3.47 1.55
CA VAL A 203 -15.15 3.76 2.72
C VAL A 203 -14.38 5.04 2.44
N HIS A 204 -14.46 6.00 3.35
CA HIS A 204 -13.71 7.25 3.21
C HIS A 204 -12.20 6.99 3.33
N PRO A 205 -11.38 7.53 2.40
CA PRO A 205 -9.93 7.37 2.44
C PRO A 205 -9.31 7.81 3.77
N GLU A 206 -9.87 8.84 4.39
CA GLU A 206 -9.44 9.37 5.68
C GLU A 206 -9.62 8.35 6.81
N THR A 207 -10.73 7.60 6.81
CA THR A 207 -10.95 6.50 7.78
C THR A 207 -9.89 5.43 7.66
N ILE A 208 -9.51 5.08 6.43
CA ILE A 208 -8.45 4.09 6.17
C ILE A 208 -7.09 4.64 6.63
N ALA A 209 -6.82 5.93 6.40
CA ALA A 209 -5.58 6.57 6.83
C ALA A 209 -5.48 6.67 8.38
N GLU A 210 -6.58 6.96 9.06
CA GLU A 210 -6.63 6.92 10.54
C GLU A 210 -6.38 5.50 11.07
N GLN A 211 -6.90 4.47 10.40
CA GLN A 211 -6.64 3.08 10.75
C GLN A 211 -5.14 2.73 10.62
N PHE A 212 -4.49 3.16 9.51
CA PHE A 212 -3.03 2.98 9.36
C PHE A 212 -2.24 3.72 10.43
N TRP A 213 -2.67 4.93 10.79
CA TRP A 213 -2.05 5.69 11.86
C TRP A 213 -2.19 4.99 13.20
N TYR A 214 -3.38 4.51 13.53
CA TYR A 214 -3.63 3.73 14.75
C TYR A 214 -2.72 2.50 14.84
N LEU A 215 -2.66 1.70 13.77
CA LEU A 215 -1.81 0.51 13.71
C LEU A 215 -0.33 0.86 13.89
N HIS A 216 0.13 1.92 13.23
CA HIS A 216 1.51 2.40 13.34
C HIS A 216 1.87 2.83 14.78
N GLN A 217 0.95 3.48 15.49
CA GLN A 217 1.18 3.95 16.86
C GLN A 217 1.16 2.81 17.89
N HIS A 218 0.25 1.86 17.74
CA HIS A 218 0.03 0.82 18.75
C HIS A 218 0.78 -0.49 18.47
N LYS A 219 1.07 -0.80 17.21
CA LYS A 219 1.88 -1.97 16.76
C LYS A 219 1.38 -3.30 17.32
N GLN A 220 0.06 -3.52 17.37
CA GLN A 220 -0.55 -4.69 18.00
C GLN A 220 -1.11 -5.71 17.01
N GLU A 221 -1.67 -5.26 15.89
CA GLU A 221 -2.39 -6.09 14.95
C GLU A 221 -1.64 -6.23 13.63
N THR A 222 -1.55 -7.45 13.09
CA THR A 222 -1.00 -7.69 11.75
C THR A 222 -2.04 -7.43 10.66
N VAL A 223 -3.32 -7.66 10.94
CA VAL A 223 -4.43 -7.50 9.98
C VAL A 223 -5.54 -6.70 10.63
N SER A 224 -6.00 -5.65 9.97
CA SER A 224 -7.13 -4.85 10.41
C SER A 224 -8.14 -4.67 9.29
N LEU A 225 -9.43 -4.85 9.58
CA LEU A 225 -10.52 -4.70 8.61
C LEU A 225 -11.08 -3.27 8.68
N CYS A 226 -11.29 -2.65 7.52
CA CYS A 226 -11.89 -1.31 7.40
C CYS A 226 -13.05 -1.34 6.40
N GLY A 227 -14.26 -1.05 6.86
CA GLY A 227 -15.50 -1.13 6.07
C GLY A 227 -16.28 -2.44 6.29
N GLU A 228 -17.50 -2.50 5.73
CA GLU A 228 -18.49 -3.56 6.03
C GLU A 228 -19.29 -4.03 4.79
N ALA A 229 -18.75 -3.86 3.58
CA ALA A 229 -19.51 -4.15 2.34
C ALA A 229 -19.87 -5.64 2.16
N ILE A 230 -18.99 -6.55 2.61
CA ILE A 230 -19.20 -7.99 2.50
C ILE A 230 -19.04 -8.62 3.89
N GLN A 231 -20.01 -9.41 4.32
CA GLN A 231 -19.89 -10.23 5.51
C GLN A 231 -19.20 -11.54 5.14
N ALA A 232 -18.06 -11.80 5.78
CA ALA A 232 -17.41 -13.11 5.73
C ALA A 232 -18.22 -14.04 6.64
N ALA A 233 -19.15 -14.79 6.03
CA ALA A 233 -19.89 -15.83 6.72
C ALA A 233 -19.07 -17.11 6.83
#